data_d569df14c508ac100e3f685c805f8be3
#
_entry.id   d569df14c508ac100e3f685c805f8be3
#
_cell.length_a   1.000
_cell.length_b   1.000
_cell.length_c   1.000
_cell.angle_alpha   90.00
_cell.angle_beta   90.00
_cell.angle_gamma   90.00
#
_symmetry.space_group_name_H-M   'P 1'
#
loop_
_entity.id
_entity.type
_entity.pdbx_description
1 polymer ?
#
loop_
_entity_poly.entity_id
_entity_poly.type
_entity_poly.pdbx_seq_one_letter_code
_entity_poly.pdbx_strand_id
1 'polypeptide(L)'
;MRLYLLQSGWCEIGLDVLIPDTGRSGRTTIPIPILLARTDSETYLIDTGMPDSWIGQSGGLDGEEIFPHMTAGDALDRQLGRIGLAVNDLTCVINTHLHFDHAGGNSHIRHVPILVQEAELAAARAGRITNRDWDAPGVRYRTIRGDYHVCDGLDLLFTPGHTMGHQSVLVTLSDGQRLLFTIDAVYTSINWNEDALSAMTDPVAGQASVERLRREAAQPRTTVIFGHDLAQWSTLRQPPDAYT
;
A
#
# COMPACT_ATOMS: atom_id res chain seq x y z
N MET A 1 -3.15 -9.58 17.59
CA MET A 1 -2.60 -9.45 16.21
C MET A 1 -1.17 -8.94 16.31
N ARG A 2 -0.26 -9.38 15.43
CA ARG A 2 1.09 -8.81 15.25
C ARG A 2 1.14 -8.18 13.87
N LEU A 3 1.67 -6.97 13.79
CA LEU A 3 1.84 -6.26 12.51
C LEU A 3 3.32 -5.99 12.27
N TYR A 4 3.81 -6.38 11.09
CA TYR A 4 5.15 -6.10 10.60
C TYR A 4 5.07 -5.12 9.43
N LEU A 5 6.00 -4.18 9.38
CA LEU A 5 6.16 -3.24 8.28
C LEU A 5 7.36 -3.67 7.45
N LEU A 6 7.11 -4.22 6.28
CA LEU A 6 8.13 -4.64 5.32
C LEU A 6 8.32 -3.55 4.27
N GLN A 7 9.37 -3.63 3.46
CA GLN A 7 9.68 -2.61 2.47
C GLN A 7 10.18 -3.22 1.17
N SER A 8 9.54 -2.86 0.06
CA SER A 8 9.92 -3.29 -1.30
C SER A 8 10.75 -2.24 -2.03
N GLY A 9 11.87 -1.79 -1.41
CA GLY A 9 12.72 -0.76 -1.98
C GLY A 9 12.17 0.66 -1.82
N TRP A 10 12.55 1.53 -2.75
CA TRP A 10 12.32 2.97 -2.75
C TRP A 10 11.95 3.46 -4.14
N CYS A 11 11.24 4.58 -4.22
CA CYS A 11 11.14 5.34 -5.46
C CYS A 11 11.67 6.76 -5.23
N GLU A 12 12.34 7.31 -6.24
CA GLU A 12 12.55 8.74 -6.36
C GLU A 12 11.41 9.32 -7.20
N ILE A 13 10.72 10.33 -6.70
CA ILE A 13 9.51 10.89 -7.32
C ILE A 13 9.59 12.42 -7.36
N GLY A 14 8.99 13.04 -8.38
CA GLY A 14 8.80 14.47 -8.46
C GLY A 14 7.93 15.01 -7.32
N LEU A 15 8.29 16.16 -6.74
CA LEU A 15 7.47 16.79 -5.71
C LEU A 15 6.13 17.29 -6.25
N ASP A 16 6.06 17.61 -7.52
CA ASP A 16 4.83 17.98 -8.25
C ASP A 16 3.87 16.78 -8.47
N VAL A 17 4.42 15.55 -8.51
CA VAL A 17 3.62 14.31 -8.52
C VAL A 17 3.17 13.95 -7.11
N LEU A 18 4.08 14.06 -6.12
CA LEU A 18 3.79 13.69 -4.73
C LEU A 18 2.78 14.65 -4.07
N ILE A 19 2.90 15.94 -4.37
CA ILE A 19 2.07 17.02 -3.82
C ILE A 19 1.64 17.95 -4.97
N PRO A 20 0.68 17.50 -5.80
CA PRO A 20 0.21 18.26 -6.96
C PRO A 20 -0.29 19.66 -6.60
N ASP A 21 -0.30 20.55 -7.56
CA ASP A 21 -0.89 21.89 -7.48
C ASP A 21 -0.29 22.85 -6.44
N THR A 22 0.86 22.48 -5.84
CA THR A 22 1.55 23.32 -4.82
C THR A 22 2.68 24.16 -5.39
N GLY A 23 3.02 24.01 -6.67
CA GLY A 23 4.15 24.68 -7.31
C GLY A 23 5.52 24.20 -6.82
N ARG A 24 5.58 23.12 -6.05
CA ARG A 24 6.84 22.50 -5.61
C ARG A 24 7.53 21.84 -6.79
N SER A 25 8.84 21.91 -6.81
CA SER A 25 9.70 21.29 -7.83
C SER A 25 10.86 20.55 -7.19
N GLY A 26 11.52 19.69 -7.96
CA GLY A 26 12.58 18.80 -7.51
C GLY A 26 12.06 17.42 -7.20
N ARG A 27 12.92 16.58 -6.60
CA ARG A 27 12.61 15.17 -6.32
C ARG A 27 12.79 14.84 -4.84
N THR A 28 12.12 13.80 -4.41
CA THR A 28 12.30 13.22 -3.08
C THR A 28 12.25 11.69 -3.17
N THR A 29 12.80 11.03 -2.16
CA THR A 29 12.74 9.56 -2.04
C THR A 29 11.54 9.19 -1.18
N ILE A 30 10.80 8.19 -1.61
CA ILE A 30 9.67 7.62 -0.90
C ILE A 30 9.89 6.13 -0.63
N PRO A 31 9.47 5.59 0.54
CA PRO A 31 9.48 4.16 0.81
C PRO A 31 8.34 3.48 0.06
N ILE A 32 8.52 2.18 -0.27
CA ILE A 32 7.43 1.34 -0.78
C ILE A 32 7.08 0.30 0.29
N PRO A 33 6.07 0.58 1.12
CA PRO A 33 5.67 -0.29 2.21
C PRO A 33 4.94 -1.55 1.74
N ILE A 34 5.14 -2.63 2.50
CA ILE A 34 4.31 -3.84 2.47
C ILE A 34 3.90 -4.11 3.92
N LEU A 35 2.64 -4.40 4.18
CA LEU A 35 2.18 -4.70 5.52
C LEU A 35 1.94 -6.20 5.67
N LEU A 36 2.32 -6.75 6.80
CA LEU A 36 2.01 -8.14 7.15
C LEU A 36 1.38 -8.21 8.52
N ALA A 37 0.10 -8.57 8.56
CA ALA A 37 -0.64 -8.81 9.78
C ALA A 37 -0.75 -10.31 10.06
N ARG A 38 -0.53 -10.72 11.31
CA ARG A 38 -0.54 -12.13 11.71
C ARG A 38 -1.36 -12.32 12.98
N THR A 39 -2.27 -13.30 12.94
CA THR A 39 -2.94 -13.87 14.10
C THR A 39 -2.28 -15.20 14.48
N ASP A 40 -2.86 -15.93 15.39
CA ASP A 40 -2.34 -17.27 15.78
C ASP A 40 -2.54 -18.32 14.67
N SER A 41 -3.54 -18.10 13.77
CA SER A 41 -3.92 -19.07 12.74
C SER A 41 -3.71 -18.57 11.31
N GLU A 42 -3.65 -17.25 11.07
CA GLU A 42 -3.70 -16.66 9.75
C GLU A 42 -2.57 -15.64 9.53
N THR A 43 -2.11 -15.54 8.30
CA THR A 43 -1.07 -14.61 7.86
C THR A 43 -1.59 -13.80 6.67
N TYR A 44 -1.80 -12.52 6.89
CA TYR A 44 -2.36 -11.57 5.92
C TYR A 44 -1.26 -10.69 5.36
N LEU A 45 -1.03 -10.75 4.06
CA LEU A 45 -0.16 -9.81 3.37
C LEU A 45 -1.03 -8.71 2.75
N ILE A 46 -0.70 -7.46 3.00
CA ILE A 46 -1.35 -6.29 2.42
C ILE A 46 -0.33 -5.62 1.52
N ASP A 47 -0.62 -5.61 0.24
CA ASP A 47 0.23 -5.31 -0.89
C ASP A 47 1.43 -6.25 -1.07
N THR A 48 2.01 -6.24 -2.25
CA THR A 48 3.09 -7.15 -2.64
C THR A 48 4.35 -6.42 -3.08
N GLY A 49 4.34 -5.08 -3.04
CA GLY A 49 5.47 -4.25 -3.41
C GLY A 49 5.70 -4.16 -4.93
N MET A 50 6.89 -3.74 -5.30
CA MET A 50 7.33 -3.59 -6.68
C MET A 50 7.63 -4.95 -7.33
N PRO A 51 7.54 -5.05 -8.68
CA PRO A 51 7.88 -6.29 -9.38
C PRO A 51 9.40 -6.52 -9.43
N ASP A 52 9.81 -7.79 -9.38
CA ASP A 52 11.23 -8.20 -9.40
C ASP A 52 11.98 -7.70 -10.66
N SER A 53 11.27 -7.33 -11.71
CA SER A 53 11.86 -6.75 -12.92
C SER A 53 12.62 -5.44 -12.66
N TRP A 54 12.36 -4.77 -11.52
CA TRP A 54 13.10 -3.57 -11.12
C TRP A 54 14.40 -3.86 -10.35
N ILE A 55 14.67 -5.12 -9.97
CA ILE A 55 15.90 -5.46 -9.25
C ILE A 55 17.12 -5.13 -10.09
N GLY A 56 17.93 -4.20 -9.58
CA GLY A 56 19.17 -3.75 -10.23
C GLY A 56 18.95 -2.91 -11.49
N GLN A 57 17.72 -2.52 -11.79
CA GLN A 57 17.43 -1.61 -12.90
C GLN A 57 17.69 -0.16 -12.50
N SER A 58 18.00 0.66 -13.51
CA SER A 58 18.07 2.11 -13.41
C SER A 58 17.20 2.71 -14.54
N GLY A 59 16.41 3.70 -14.22
CA GLY A 59 15.54 4.37 -15.17
C GLY A 59 14.19 4.70 -14.54
N GLY A 60 13.40 5.52 -15.20
CA GLY A 60 12.05 5.88 -14.78
C GLY A 60 10.99 5.01 -15.42
N LEU A 61 9.80 5.05 -14.88
CA LEU A 61 8.61 4.57 -15.55
C LEU A 61 8.32 5.46 -16.77
N ASP A 62 7.97 4.84 -17.89
CA ASP A 62 7.70 5.54 -19.14
C ASP A 62 6.60 6.61 -18.96
N GLY A 63 6.98 7.87 -19.24
CA GLY A 63 6.07 9.01 -19.17
C GLY A 63 5.76 9.54 -17.76
N GLU A 64 6.42 9.01 -16.74
CA GLU A 64 6.26 9.42 -15.34
C GLU A 64 7.59 9.84 -14.71
N GLU A 65 7.54 10.78 -13.76
CA GLU A 65 8.70 11.21 -12.98
C GLU A 65 8.91 10.33 -11.73
N ILE A 66 8.85 9.00 -11.92
CA ILE A 66 9.01 8.00 -10.87
C ILE A 66 10.16 7.08 -11.25
N PHE A 67 11.14 6.95 -10.35
CA PHE A 67 12.36 6.16 -10.55
C PHE A 67 12.46 5.09 -9.46
N PRO A 68 12.06 3.83 -9.76
CA PRO A 68 12.17 2.74 -8.80
C PRO A 68 13.62 2.38 -8.50
N HIS A 69 13.90 2.09 -7.23
CA HIS A 69 15.18 1.59 -6.74
C HIS A 69 14.94 0.31 -5.93
N MET A 70 15.28 -0.82 -6.51
CA MET A 70 15.08 -2.13 -5.92
C MET A 70 16.35 -2.97 -5.96
N THR A 71 16.70 -3.58 -4.87
CA THR A 71 17.77 -4.58 -4.75
C THR A 71 17.15 -5.97 -4.59
N ALA A 72 17.97 -7.02 -4.75
CA ALA A 72 17.51 -8.39 -4.51
C ALA A 72 17.01 -8.61 -3.06
N GLY A 73 17.46 -7.78 -2.10
CA GLY A 73 17.00 -7.83 -0.71
C GLY A 73 15.58 -7.29 -0.50
N ASP A 74 15.07 -6.51 -1.46
CA ASP A 74 13.75 -5.87 -1.40
C ASP A 74 12.65 -6.74 -2.02
N ALA A 75 13.01 -7.85 -2.67
CA ALA A 75 12.06 -8.81 -3.23
C ALA A 75 11.16 -9.39 -2.14
N LEU A 76 9.90 -9.67 -2.48
CA LEU A 76 8.87 -10.10 -1.53
C LEU A 76 9.30 -11.32 -0.70
N ASP A 77 9.90 -12.33 -1.32
CA ASP A 77 10.38 -13.55 -0.62
C ASP A 77 11.47 -13.22 0.40
N ARG A 78 12.36 -12.27 0.08
CA ARG A 78 13.43 -11.81 0.98
C ARG A 78 12.88 -11.02 2.15
N GLN A 79 11.92 -10.16 1.90
CA GLN A 79 11.27 -9.39 2.94
C GLN A 79 10.51 -10.30 3.91
N LEU A 80 9.76 -11.29 3.42
CA LEU A 80 9.12 -12.32 4.26
C LEU A 80 10.16 -13.14 5.05
N GLY A 81 11.28 -13.48 4.43
CA GLY A 81 12.38 -14.21 5.07
C GLY A 81 12.98 -13.48 6.27
N ARG A 82 12.96 -12.14 6.34
CA ARG A 82 13.42 -11.35 7.50
C ARG A 82 12.64 -11.61 8.79
N ILE A 83 11.41 -12.11 8.65
CA ILE A 83 10.52 -12.47 9.77
C ILE A 83 10.25 -13.98 9.82
N GLY A 84 11.07 -14.78 9.12
CA GLY A 84 11.01 -16.24 9.14
C GLY A 84 9.82 -16.83 8.39
N LEU A 85 9.29 -16.14 7.39
CA LEU A 85 8.16 -16.60 6.57
C LEU A 85 8.59 -16.81 5.11
N ALA A 86 7.84 -17.66 4.43
CA ALA A 86 7.87 -17.86 2.99
C ALA A 86 6.54 -17.42 2.36
N VAL A 87 6.51 -17.22 1.05
CA VAL A 87 5.28 -16.84 0.32
C VAL A 87 4.15 -17.86 0.56
N ASN A 88 4.47 -19.14 0.65
CA ASN A 88 3.47 -20.19 0.88
C ASN A 88 2.88 -20.22 2.30
N ASP A 89 3.44 -19.45 3.24
CA ASP A 89 2.87 -19.30 4.59
C ASP A 89 1.75 -18.25 4.64
N LEU A 90 1.55 -17.51 3.55
CA LEU A 90 0.48 -16.54 3.44
C LEU A 90 -0.87 -17.25 3.26
N THR A 91 -1.84 -16.91 4.11
CA THR A 91 -3.19 -17.49 4.06
C THR A 91 -4.18 -16.56 3.36
N CYS A 92 -3.89 -15.28 3.31
CA CYS A 92 -4.67 -14.27 2.60
C CYS A 92 -3.74 -13.17 2.08
N VAL A 93 -3.99 -12.72 0.85
CA VAL A 93 -3.30 -11.56 0.26
C VAL A 93 -4.34 -10.53 -0.14
N ILE A 94 -4.04 -9.27 0.11
CA ILE A 94 -4.92 -8.12 -0.12
C ILE A 94 -4.15 -7.11 -0.96
N ASN A 95 -4.71 -6.64 -2.06
CA ASN A 95 -4.20 -5.43 -2.71
C ASN A 95 -5.05 -4.23 -2.29
N THR A 96 -4.38 -3.17 -1.84
CA THR A 96 -5.03 -1.90 -1.53
C THR A 96 -5.50 -1.23 -2.82
N HIS A 97 -4.70 -1.32 -3.86
CA HIS A 97 -4.99 -0.98 -5.24
C HIS A 97 -3.99 -1.69 -6.17
N LEU A 98 -4.01 -1.42 -7.49
CA LEU A 98 -3.27 -2.24 -8.46
C LEU A 98 -2.13 -1.48 -9.17
N HIS A 99 -1.58 -0.39 -8.60
CA HIS A 99 -0.35 0.20 -9.11
C HIS A 99 0.85 -0.74 -8.92
N PHE A 100 1.92 -0.48 -9.66
CA PHE A 100 3.09 -1.35 -9.78
C PHE A 100 3.80 -1.59 -8.44
N ASP A 101 3.80 -0.61 -7.57
CA ASP A 101 4.46 -0.63 -6.25
C ASP A 101 3.59 -1.27 -5.14
N HIS A 102 2.33 -1.60 -5.44
CA HIS A 102 1.40 -2.31 -4.56
C HIS A 102 1.06 -3.72 -5.05
N ALA A 103 1.00 -3.93 -6.36
CA ALA A 103 0.62 -5.19 -6.98
C ALA A 103 1.75 -5.86 -7.79
N GLY A 104 2.95 -5.28 -7.78
CA GLY A 104 4.08 -5.73 -8.59
C GLY A 104 4.55 -7.15 -8.28
N GLY A 105 4.52 -7.54 -7.00
CA GLY A 105 4.87 -8.89 -6.56
C GLY A 105 3.74 -9.92 -6.67
N ASN A 106 2.58 -9.58 -7.26
CA ASN A 106 1.44 -10.50 -7.37
C ASN A 106 1.77 -11.81 -8.11
N SER A 107 2.76 -11.79 -9.00
CA SER A 107 3.24 -12.98 -9.71
C SER A 107 3.74 -14.11 -8.80
N HIS A 108 4.14 -13.78 -7.56
CA HIS A 108 4.52 -14.77 -6.53
C HIS A 108 3.32 -15.45 -5.88
N ILE A 109 2.11 -14.87 -5.99
CA ILE A 109 0.91 -15.32 -5.27
C ILE A 109 0.08 -16.23 -6.18
N ARG A 110 0.21 -17.54 -5.99
CA ARG A 110 -0.49 -18.55 -6.82
C ARG A 110 -1.36 -19.52 -6.01
N HIS A 111 -1.11 -19.64 -4.73
CA HIS A 111 -1.74 -20.62 -3.84
C HIS A 111 -3.05 -20.11 -3.23
N VAL A 112 -3.20 -18.79 -3.03
CA VAL A 112 -4.42 -18.14 -2.53
C VAL A 112 -4.93 -17.08 -3.52
N PRO A 113 -6.25 -16.75 -3.54
CA PRO A 113 -6.73 -15.60 -4.28
C PRO A 113 -6.35 -14.29 -3.58
N ILE A 114 -6.11 -13.25 -4.36
CA ILE A 114 -5.84 -11.90 -3.87
C ILE A 114 -7.16 -11.16 -3.70
N LEU A 115 -7.39 -10.61 -2.52
CA LEU A 115 -8.55 -9.79 -2.20
C LEU A 115 -8.36 -8.37 -2.77
N VAL A 116 -9.33 -7.85 -3.50
CA VAL A 116 -9.28 -6.52 -4.11
C VAL A 116 -10.69 -5.94 -4.27
N GLN A 117 -10.83 -4.63 -4.30
CA GLN A 117 -12.11 -4.00 -4.61
C GLN A 117 -12.54 -4.30 -6.05
N GLU A 118 -13.82 -4.61 -6.25
CA GLU A 118 -14.38 -4.90 -7.58
C GLU A 118 -14.17 -3.71 -8.54
N ALA A 119 -14.34 -2.48 -8.05
CA ALA A 119 -14.14 -1.27 -8.82
C ALA A 119 -12.69 -1.15 -9.31
N GLU A 120 -11.70 -1.56 -8.49
CA GLU A 120 -10.30 -1.55 -8.85
C GLU A 120 -9.99 -2.53 -9.99
N LEU A 121 -10.41 -3.76 -9.81
CA LEU A 121 -10.19 -4.80 -10.83
C LEU A 121 -10.91 -4.47 -12.15
N ALA A 122 -12.10 -3.87 -12.08
CA ALA A 122 -12.83 -3.41 -13.25
C ALA A 122 -12.10 -2.27 -13.96
N ALA A 123 -11.58 -1.29 -13.21
CA ALA A 123 -10.78 -0.19 -13.76
C ALA A 123 -9.49 -0.68 -14.42
N ALA A 124 -8.77 -1.60 -13.78
CA ALA A 124 -7.57 -2.20 -14.32
C ALA A 124 -7.84 -2.95 -15.64
N ARG A 125 -8.89 -3.75 -15.68
CA ARG A 125 -9.33 -4.46 -16.90
C ARG A 125 -9.77 -3.52 -18.02
N ALA A 126 -10.30 -2.35 -17.67
CA ALA A 126 -10.65 -1.30 -18.61
C ALA A 126 -9.44 -0.45 -19.08
N GLY A 127 -8.19 -0.81 -18.67
CA GLY A 127 -6.96 -0.13 -19.07
C GLY A 127 -6.71 1.21 -18.35
N ARG A 128 -7.36 1.46 -17.22
CA ARG A 128 -7.15 2.66 -16.42
C ARG A 128 -5.92 2.58 -15.52
N ILE A 129 -5.36 1.38 -15.34
CA ILE A 129 -4.10 1.12 -14.67
C ILE A 129 -3.14 0.60 -15.73
N THR A 130 -2.04 1.30 -15.93
CA THR A 130 -1.14 1.10 -17.08
C THR A 130 -0.18 -0.06 -16.90
N ASN A 131 0.31 -0.31 -15.68
CA ASN A 131 1.12 -1.48 -15.38
C ASN A 131 0.27 -2.77 -15.48
N ARG A 132 0.94 -3.90 -15.79
CA ARG A 132 0.28 -5.20 -16.00
C ARG A 132 0.70 -6.27 -15.00
N ASP A 133 1.44 -5.91 -13.96
CA ASP A 133 1.93 -6.86 -12.95
C ASP A 133 0.78 -7.53 -12.19
N TRP A 134 -0.33 -6.81 -12.01
CA TRP A 134 -1.55 -7.35 -11.43
C TRP A 134 -2.18 -8.50 -12.24
N ASP A 135 -1.95 -8.56 -13.57
CA ASP A 135 -2.50 -9.56 -14.50
C ASP A 135 -1.51 -10.71 -14.79
N ALA A 136 -0.58 -10.96 -13.88
CA ALA A 136 0.42 -11.99 -14.08
C ALA A 136 -0.22 -13.40 -14.19
N PRO A 137 0.33 -14.30 -15.04
CA PRO A 137 -0.23 -15.65 -15.23
C PRO A 137 -0.36 -16.43 -13.92
N GLY A 138 -1.56 -16.95 -13.65
CA GLY A 138 -1.87 -17.75 -12.48
C GLY A 138 -2.36 -16.96 -11.26
N VAL A 139 -2.33 -15.64 -11.30
CA VAL A 139 -2.97 -14.79 -10.28
C VAL A 139 -4.49 -14.94 -10.34
N ARG A 140 -5.10 -15.06 -9.17
CA ARG A 140 -6.56 -15.16 -9.03
C ARG A 140 -7.04 -14.10 -8.06
N TYR A 141 -8.14 -13.44 -8.38
CA TYR A 141 -8.73 -12.41 -7.55
C TYR A 141 -10.05 -12.86 -6.91
N ARG A 142 -10.26 -12.43 -5.66
CA ARG A 142 -11.54 -12.41 -4.97
C ARG A 142 -11.95 -10.97 -4.77
N THR A 143 -13.06 -10.55 -5.34
CA THR A 143 -13.54 -9.16 -5.25
C THR A 143 -14.39 -8.92 -4.02
N ILE A 144 -14.27 -7.71 -3.46
CA ILE A 144 -15.10 -7.16 -2.39
C ILE A 144 -15.68 -5.80 -2.82
N ARG A 145 -16.66 -5.29 -2.08
CA ARG A 145 -17.29 -3.98 -2.33
C ARG A 145 -17.40 -3.19 -1.04
N GLY A 146 -16.96 -1.93 -1.06
CA GLY A 146 -17.03 -1.04 0.09
C GLY A 146 -16.11 -1.45 1.23
N ASP A 147 -16.45 -1.08 2.44
CA ASP A 147 -15.71 -1.50 3.63
C ASP A 147 -15.78 -3.00 3.83
N TYR A 148 -14.67 -3.55 4.31
CA TYR A 148 -14.61 -4.99 4.50
C TYR A 148 -13.88 -5.35 5.79
N HIS A 149 -14.58 -6.07 6.66
CA HIS A 149 -13.98 -6.66 7.85
C HIS A 149 -13.27 -7.97 7.46
N VAL A 150 -11.94 -7.98 7.58
CA VAL A 150 -11.13 -9.16 7.21
C VAL A 150 -11.14 -10.17 8.36
N CYS A 151 -10.80 -9.73 9.56
CA CYS A 151 -10.82 -10.46 10.82
C CYS A 151 -10.73 -9.50 11.99
N ASP A 152 -10.85 -10.00 13.21
CA ASP A 152 -10.71 -9.19 14.42
C ASP A 152 -9.39 -8.43 14.43
N GLY A 153 -9.50 -7.09 14.38
CA GLY A 153 -8.38 -6.16 14.35
C GLY A 153 -7.81 -5.85 12.96
N LEU A 154 -8.44 -6.30 11.86
CA LEU A 154 -8.03 -5.91 10.50
C LEU A 154 -9.26 -5.55 9.66
N ASP A 155 -9.37 -4.28 9.31
CA ASP A 155 -10.44 -3.72 8.50
C ASP A 155 -9.88 -3.00 7.27
N LEU A 156 -10.58 -3.14 6.14
CA LEU A 156 -10.32 -2.40 4.92
C LEU A 156 -11.37 -1.30 4.78
N LEU A 157 -10.91 -0.08 4.61
CA LEU A 157 -11.74 1.10 4.46
C LEU A 157 -11.76 1.50 2.98
N PHE A 158 -12.92 1.49 2.34
CA PHE A 158 -13.05 1.91 0.95
C PHE A 158 -12.81 3.41 0.83
N THR A 159 -11.70 3.79 0.21
CA THR A 159 -11.21 5.17 0.07
C THR A 159 -10.84 5.48 -1.38
N PRO A 160 -11.84 5.45 -2.31
CA PRO A 160 -11.59 5.71 -3.72
C PRO A 160 -11.13 7.16 -3.94
N GLY A 161 -10.47 7.38 -5.08
CA GLY A 161 -9.99 8.71 -5.50
C GLY A 161 -8.62 8.62 -6.15
N HIS A 162 -7.62 8.12 -5.45
CA HIS A 162 -6.32 7.81 -6.03
C HIS A 162 -6.48 6.84 -7.20
N THR A 163 -7.11 5.70 -6.97
CA THR A 163 -7.70 4.83 -7.98
C THR A 163 -9.19 4.62 -7.70
N MET A 164 -9.91 4.00 -8.64
CA MET A 164 -11.36 3.80 -8.54
C MET A 164 -11.77 2.86 -7.42
N GLY A 165 -10.89 1.97 -7.01
CA GLY A 165 -11.13 0.97 -5.98
C GLY A 165 -10.11 0.98 -4.86
N HIS A 166 -9.39 2.09 -4.68
CA HIS A 166 -8.42 2.22 -3.59
C HIS A 166 -9.06 1.96 -2.23
N GLN A 167 -8.32 1.31 -1.34
CA GLN A 167 -8.71 1.09 0.05
C GLN A 167 -7.55 1.33 1.01
N SER A 168 -7.86 1.97 2.13
CA SER A 168 -6.96 2.16 3.26
C SER A 168 -7.11 1.01 4.26
N VAL A 169 -6.18 0.88 5.19
CA VAL A 169 -6.14 -0.24 6.13
C VAL A 169 -6.19 0.27 7.57
N LEU A 170 -7.04 -0.32 8.38
CA LEU A 170 -7.11 -0.08 9.81
C LEU A 170 -6.74 -1.35 10.56
N VAL A 171 -5.66 -1.27 11.34
CA VAL A 171 -5.23 -2.35 12.24
C VAL A 171 -5.50 -1.94 13.68
N THR A 172 -6.22 -2.77 14.42
CA THR A 172 -6.43 -2.61 15.87
C THR A 172 -5.63 -3.67 16.61
N LEU A 173 -4.67 -3.24 17.42
CA LEU A 173 -3.81 -4.11 18.20
C LEU A 173 -4.53 -4.61 19.47
N SER A 174 -3.94 -5.62 20.11
CA SER A 174 -4.51 -6.28 21.31
C SER A 174 -4.69 -5.33 22.51
N ASP A 175 -3.86 -4.28 22.61
CA ASP A 175 -3.95 -3.26 23.63
C ASP A 175 -4.97 -2.14 23.31
N GLY A 176 -5.63 -2.22 22.15
CA GLY A 176 -6.58 -1.24 21.65
C GLY A 176 -5.95 -0.04 20.92
N GLN A 177 -4.63 -0.05 20.65
CA GLN A 177 -4.02 0.92 19.74
C GLN A 177 -4.52 0.68 18.32
N ARG A 178 -4.86 1.76 17.62
CA ARG A 178 -5.32 1.73 16.22
C ARG A 178 -4.26 2.34 15.32
N LEU A 179 -3.86 1.60 14.29
CA LEU A 179 -2.92 2.05 13.27
C LEU A 179 -3.70 2.21 11.96
N LEU A 180 -3.88 3.46 11.54
CA LEU A 180 -4.61 3.82 10.32
C LEU A 180 -3.60 4.07 9.20
N PHE A 181 -3.49 3.15 8.27
CA PHE A 181 -2.66 3.27 7.07
C PHE A 181 -3.47 3.94 5.98
N THR A 182 -3.09 5.15 5.60
CA THR A 182 -3.78 5.90 4.55
C THR A 182 -3.54 5.33 3.17
N ILE A 183 -2.43 4.60 3.00
CA ILE A 183 -1.94 4.13 1.71
C ILE A 183 -1.87 5.35 0.76
N ASP A 184 -2.34 5.26 -0.45
CA ASP A 184 -2.20 6.32 -1.46
C ASP A 184 -3.34 7.35 -1.44
N ALA A 185 -4.33 7.18 -0.58
CA ALA A 185 -5.29 8.25 -0.32
C ALA A 185 -4.61 9.50 0.28
N VAL A 186 -3.51 9.30 1.04
CA VAL A 186 -2.64 10.39 1.53
C VAL A 186 -1.20 9.88 1.53
N TYR A 187 -0.35 10.43 0.67
CA TYR A 187 1.03 10.00 0.52
C TYR A 187 1.90 10.36 1.72
N THR A 188 1.78 11.59 2.22
CA THR A 188 2.69 12.11 3.25
C THR A 188 1.97 12.97 4.28
N SER A 189 2.65 13.22 5.39
CA SER A 189 2.22 14.18 6.41
C SER A 189 2.08 15.61 5.85
N ILE A 190 2.80 15.95 4.79
CA ILE A 190 2.64 17.25 4.12
C ILE A 190 1.27 17.36 3.47
N ASN A 191 0.86 16.33 2.70
CA ASN A 191 -0.49 16.28 2.10
C ASN A 191 -1.57 16.41 3.18
N TRP A 192 -1.37 15.70 4.30
CA TRP A 192 -2.31 15.73 5.42
C TRP A 192 -2.41 17.09 6.11
N ASN A 193 -1.26 17.71 6.40
CA ASN A 193 -1.20 18.94 7.19
C ASN A 193 -1.55 20.19 6.38
N GLU A 194 -1.25 20.20 5.09
CA GLU A 194 -1.51 21.32 4.20
C GLU A 194 -2.84 21.18 3.43
N ASP A 195 -3.60 20.12 3.71
CA ASP A 195 -4.88 19.82 3.03
C ASP A 195 -4.72 19.66 1.51
N ALA A 196 -3.53 19.21 1.10
CA ALA A 196 -3.19 18.99 -0.30
C ALA A 196 -3.48 17.54 -0.68
N LEU A 197 -4.25 17.33 -1.74
CA LEU A 197 -4.50 15.97 -2.23
C LEU A 197 -3.21 15.34 -2.76
N SER A 198 -3.08 14.03 -2.60
CA SER A 198 -2.15 13.20 -3.37
C SER A 198 -2.59 13.16 -4.85
N ALA A 199 -1.81 12.55 -5.73
CA ALA A 199 -2.25 12.33 -7.11
C ALA A 199 -3.54 11.49 -7.13
N MET A 200 -4.59 12.01 -7.77
CA MET A 200 -5.93 11.41 -7.78
C MET A 200 -6.48 11.26 -9.19
N THR A 201 -7.02 10.07 -9.49
CA THR A 201 -7.82 9.83 -10.70
C THR A 201 -9.18 10.52 -10.60
N ASP A 202 -9.75 10.57 -9.40
CA ASP A 202 -11.01 11.27 -9.07
C ASP A 202 -10.79 12.15 -7.82
N PRO A 203 -10.47 13.45 -8.00
CA PRO A 203 -10.22 14.35 -6.88
C PRO A 203 -11.42 14.55 -5.94
N VAL A 204 -12.66 14.45 -6.46
CA VAL A 204 -13.87 14.62 -5.65
C VAL A 204 -14.04 13.42 -4.70
N ALA A 205 -13.89 12.21 -5.21
CA ALA A 205 -13.91 11.01 -4.39
C ALA A 205 -12.71 11.00 -3.43
N GLY A 206 -11.53 11.45 -3.88
CA GLY A 206 -10.33 11.57 -3.08
C GLY A 206 -10.53 12.49 -1.87
N GLN A 207 -11.09 13.67 -2.07
CA GLN A 207 -11.40 14.61 -0.98
C GLN A 207 -12.33 13.96 0.06
N ALA A 208 -13.40 13.30 -0.39
CA ALA A 208 -14.33 12.61 0.50
C ALA A 208 -13.64 11.47 1.29
N SER A 209 -12.70 10.78 0.65
CA SER A 209 -11.90 9.73 1.28
C SER A 209 -10.95 10.30 2.34
N VAL A 210 -10.25 11.41 2.05
CA VAL A 210 -9.40 12.09 3.03
C VAL A 210 -10.21 12.58 4.23
N GLU A 211 -11.37 13.20 4.01
CA GLU A 211 -12.26 13.62 5.11
C GLU A 211 -12.75 12.45 5.96
N ARG A 212 -13.02 11.31 5.34
CA ARG A 212 -13.33 10.07 6.04
C ARG A 212 -12.16 9.61 6.91
N LEU A 213 -10.95 9.55 6.34
CA LEU A 213 -9.73 9.16 7.09
C LEU A 213 -9.45 10.11 8.26
N ARG A 214 -9.74 11.41 8.12
CA ARG A 214 -9.64 12.38 9.22
C ARG A 214 -10.62 12.04 10.36
N ARG A 215 -11.84 11.60 10.06
CA ARG A 215 -12.80 11.15 11.09
C ARG A 215 -12.32 9.88 11.80
N GLU A 216 -11.71 8.94 11.06
CA GLU A 216 -11.10 7.75 11.67
C GLU A 216 -9.88 8.10 12.54
N ALA A 217 -9.04 9.03 12.07
CA ALA A 217 -7.87 9.50 12.82
C ALA A 217 -8.24 10.20 14.13
N ALA A 218 -9.40 10.84 14.19
CA ALA A 218 -9.91 11.50 15.39
C ALA A 218 -10.40 10.51 16.48
N GLN A 219 -10.52 9.21 16.16
CA GLN A 219 -10.91 8.21 17.15
C GLN A 219 -9.76 7.99 18.17
N PRO A 220 -10.12 7.69 19.44
CA PRO A 220 -9.12 7.48 20.49
C PRO A 220 -8.04 6.44 20.10
N ARG A 221 -6.81 6.70 20.52
CA ARG A 221 -5.64 5.81 20.34
C ARG A 221 -5.29 5.51 18.87
N THR A 222 -5.71 6.36 17.93
CA THR A 222 -5.41 6.19 16.52
C THR A 222 -4.12 6.92 16.16
N THR A 223 -3.18 6.19 15.58
CA THR A 223 -1.98 6.72 14.93
C THR A 223 -2.16 6.60 13.43
N VAL A 224 -2.00 7.72 12.70
CA VAL A 224 -2.03 7.73 11.24
C VAL A 224 -0.63 7.38 10.71
N ILE A 225 -0.59 6.47 9.75
CA ILE A 225 0.62 6.08 9.02
C ILE A 225 0.36 6.35 7.54
N PHE A 226 1.21 7.20 6.96
CA PHE A 226 1.08 7.64 5.58
C PHE A 226 1.73 6.65 4.61
N GLY A 227 1.21 6.59 3.37
CA GLY A 227 1.65 5.61 2.39
C GLY A 227 3.14 5.72 2.04
N HIS A 228 3.63 6.95 1.86
CA HIS A 228 4.95 7.21 1.28
C HIS A 228 5.77 8.28 2.03
N ASP A 229 5.53 8.48 3.32
CA ASP A 229 6.24 9.48 4.13
C ASP A 229 7.58 8.93 4.64
N LEU A 230 8.69 9.31 3.99
CA LEU A 230 10.03 8.87 4.37
C LEU A 230 10.40 9.29 5.80
N ALA A 231 10.03 10.51 6.21
CA ALA A 231 10.36 11.03 7.54
C ALA A 231 9.65 10.20 8.63
N GLN A 232 8.36 9.91 8.43
CA GLN A 232 7.61 9.04 9.33
C GLN A 232 8.12 7.61 9.28
N TRP A 233 8.33 7.04 8.07
CA TRP A 233 8.78 5.67 7.88
C TRP A 233 10.06 5.34 8.67
N SER A 234 11.00 6.28 8.70
CA SER A 234 12.27 6.12 9.43
C SER A 234 12.10 6.01 10.95
N THR A 235 10.95 6.40 11.50
CA THR A 235 10.64 6.32 12.94
C THR A 235 9.82 5.09 13.32
N LEU A 236 9.28 4.37 12.34
CA LEU A 236 8.45 3.20 12.57
C LEU A 236 9.29 1.97 12.89
N ARG A 237 8.67 1.00 13.60
CA ARG A 237 9.30 -0.29 13.88
C ARG A 237 9.55 -1.05 12.58
N GLN A 238 10.77 -1.51 12.41
CA GLN A 238 11.20 -2.29 11.24
C GLN A 238 11.48 -3.76 11.65
N PRO A 239 11.36 -4.73 10.72
CA PRO A 239 11.68 -6.12 11.02
C PRO A 239 13.07 -6.30 11.63
N PRO A 240 13.20 -7.19 12.63
CA PRO A 240 12.23 -8.22 13.05
C PRO A 240 11.16 -7.74 14.04
N ASP A 241 11.16 -6.48 14.45
CA ASP A 241 10.22 -5.94 15.44
C ASP A 241 8.79 -5.82 14.88
N ALA A 242 7.81 -6.10 15.72
CA ALA A 242 6.39 -6.01 15.39
C ALA A 242 5.64 -5.05 16.31
N TYR A 243 4.51 -4.54 15.82
CA TYR A 243 3.46 -3.95 16.65
C TYR A 243 2.57 -5.09 17.19
N THR A 244 2.20 -5.04 18.50
CA THR A 244 1.46 -6.13 19.20
C THR A 244 0.34 -5.58 20.05
#